data_8a8513fa21066cfc94d01caad1c7a86f
#
_entry.id   8a8513fa21066cfc94d01caad1c7a86f
#
_cell.length_a   1.000
_cell.length_b   1.000
_cell.length_c   1.000
_cell.angle_alpha   90.00
_cell.angle_beta   90.00
_cell.angle_gamma   90.00
#
_symmetry.space_group_name_H-M   'P 1'
#
loop_
_entity.id
_entity.type
_entity.pdbx_description
1 polymer ?
#
loop_
_entity_poly.entity_id
_entity_poly.type
_entity_poly.pdbx_seq_one_letter_code
_entity_poly.pdbx_strand_id
1 'polypeptide(L)'
;MNGAGRGSLWRVLLCGALVAVAALPAYAAGSEVADAASKGDRTSVRSLIQRKADVNAPQVDGTTALHWATRADDLDLADMLIAAGANVSAANREGVTPLGLAAMNGSAPMLQKLLKAGADPNAPLDQFKDTALMMASRTGKTDAMRVLLEAGAQPNIAETWGGTTALMWAASERHPEAVKVLIDAGAEVNARSKFVAAANGRGFEGRSPKADASDQKPEDFASGWLTPLMFAAREGDVESARMLVAAGAEVNALAGDAKNALGLAIFNGNYEVASYLIDAKANVNQADTQRFTPLYWAVDRRNMETAPNFPWVVTADPLPLIKKMLDAGADPNALVQNTPRARMREGSPRIVFATPLMRAAFAGDIELTKLLLSHGADPKIISNDGETMLEAACGLAFIQGYHRGRPAAERLEVVKLFVELGVDVNQADDYGITALMAAANMGDTKMIQYLVDKGANLAAYDLGKKNDGAFGASVEPLMPVDYAIGVGTFVPNNAVIIHEDAVALMARVMKERGITHTTSECTLRGFTCAQARVDPKVASPAEILRARKLAIGHQIEGVTGGLEAK
;
A
#
# COMPACT_ATOMS: atom_id res chain seq x y z
N MET A 1 1.08 3.67 0.47
CA MET A 1 1.27 5.02 0.97
C MET A 1 1.96 4.96 2.30
N ASN A 2 3.18 5.42 2.31
CA ASN A 2 4.09 5.60 3.45
C ASN A 2 4.11 4.54 4.56
N GLY A 3 4.54 3.34 4.21
CA GLY A 3 5.29 2.48 5.10
C GLY A 3 6.73 2.98 5.18
N ALA A 4 6.92 4.27 5.44
CA ALA A 4 8.23 4.79 5.79
C ALA A 4 8.51 4.40 7.23
N GLY A 5 9.54 3.63 7.38
CA GLY A 5 10.05 3.01 8.57
C GLY A 5 9.87 3.79 9.87
N ARG A 6 9.15 3.19 10.79
CA ARG A 6 9.14 3.59 12.21
C ARG A 6 10.52 3.41 12.88
N GLY A 7 11.55 3.03 12.14
CA GLY A 7 12.93 2.95 12.61
C GLY A 7 13.68 4.27 12.78
N SER A 8 13.13 5.40 12.34
CA SER A 8 13.88 6.67 12.32
C SER A 8 13.47 7.69 13.39
N LEU A 9 12.43 7.45 14.18
CA LEU A 9 11.96 8.42 15.20
C LEU A 9 12.86 8.55 16.45
N TRP A 10 13.83 7.65 16.61
CA TRP A 10 14.76 7.69 17.75
C TRP A 10 16.10 8.39 17.46
N ARG A 11 16.31 8.89 16.21
CA ARG A 11 17.55 9.59 15.84
C ARG A 11 17.46 11.13 15.83
N VAL A 12 16.31 11.74 16.09
CA VAL A 12 16.10 13.19 15.86
C VAL A 12 15.93 14.02 17.14
N LEU A 13 16.08 13.46 18.32
CA LEU A 13 16.04 14.27 19.56
C LEU A 13 17.44 14.67 20.06
N LEU A 14 18.31 15.09 19.16
CA LEU A 14 19.61 15.68 19.52
C LEU A 14 19.93 16.90 18.64
N CYS A 15 19.04 17.87 18.54
CA CYS A 15 19.43 19.21 18.06
C CYS A 15 18.45 20.29 18.53
N GLY A 16 18.91 21.06 19.46
CA GLY A 16 18.75 22.53 19.46
C GLY A 16 17.47 23.13 20.01
N ALA A 17 17.48 23.51 21.26
CA ALA A 17 16.88 24.77 21.67
C ALA A 17 17.79 25.44 22.73
N LEU A 18 18.65 26.32 22.28
CA LEU A 18 19.25 27.37 23.10
C LEU A 18 18.12 28.38 23.39
N VAL A 19 17.48 28.25 24.55
CA VAL A 19 16.72 29.33 25.18
C VAL A 19 17.44 29.70 26.44
N ALA A 20 17.99 30.90 26.46
CA ALA A 20 18.51 31.54 27.64
C ALA A 20 17.39 31.69 28.68
N VAL A 21 17.45 30.95 29.77
CA VAL A 21 16.67 31.22 30.97
C VAL A 21 17.63 31.54 32.10
N ALA A 22 17.54 32.79 32.54
CA ALA A 22 18.17 33.26 33.75
C ALA A 22 17.59 32.55 34.98
N ALA A 23 18.50 32.11 35.87
CA ALA A 23 18.34 31.88 37.27
C ALA A 23 17.22 30.95 37.79
N LEU A 24 17.58 29.71 38.03
CA LEU A 24 17.18 29.01 39.24
C LEU A 24 18.39 28.20 39.77
N PRO A 25 19.10 28.69 40.78
CA PRO A 25 20.19 27.96 41.42
C PRO A 25 19.61 27.15 42.60
N ALA A 26 18.93 26.06 42.33
CA ALA A 26 18.47 25.17 43.40
C ALA A 26 18.40 23.67 43.02
N TYR A 27 18.81 23.27 41.79
CA TYR A 27 18.77 21.85 41.37
C TYR A 27 20.13 21.29 40.91
N ALA A 28 21.20 22.05 41.05
CA ALA A 28 22.54 21.66 40.62
C ALA A 28 23.41 21.05 41.72
N ALA A 29 22.92 20.93 42.95
CA ALA A 29 23.69 20.38 44.07
C ALA A 29 23.27 18.92 44.30
N GLY A 30 23.83 18.00 43.51
CA GLY A 30 23.60 16.58 43.77
C GLY A 30 23.89 15.59 42.64
N SER A 31 24.00 16.03 41.36
CA SER A 31 24.23 15.13 40.24
C SER A 31 25.70 14.75 39.97
N GLU A 32 26.61 15.08 40.89
CA GLU A 32 28.07 14.91 40.70
C GLU A 32 28.44 13.47 40.30
N VAL A 33 27.78 12.45 40.88
CA VAL A 33 28.02 11.05 40.57
C VAL A 33 27.53 10.71 39.15
N ALA A 34 26.35 11.22 38.76
CA ALA A 34 25.81 11.03 37.43
C ALA A 34 26.64 11.77 36.36
N ASP A 35 27.16 12.98 36.70
CA ASP A 35 28.00 13.76 35.81
C ASP A 35 29.38 13.12 35.60
N ALA A 36 29.95 12.51 36.64
CA ALA A 36 31.19 11.75 36.53
C ALA A 36 30.96 10.44 35.72
N ALA A 37 29.85 9.74 35.98
CA ALA A 37 29.46 8.52 35.24
C ALA A 37 29.21 8.79 33.76
N SER A 38 28.58 9.93 33.40
CA SER A 38 28.35 10.32 32.02
C SER A 38 29.63 10.53 31.21
N LYS A 39 30.74 10.83 31.86
CA LYS A 39 32.08 11.00 31.28
C LYS A 39 32.91 9.71 31.32
N GLY A 40 32.38 8.64 31.89
CA GLY A 40 33.12 7.39 32.12
C GLY A 40 34.24 7.51 33.15
N ASP A 41 34.22 8.56 34.00
CA ASP A 41 35.27 8.79 35.00
C ASP A 41 35.02 7.94 36.26
N ARG A 42 35.43 6.68 36.18
CA ARG A 42 35.33 5.70 37.28
C ARG A 42 36.10 6.16 38.54
N THR A 43 37.16 6.90 38.36
CA THR A 43 38.00 7.38 39.48
C THR A 43 37.24 8.43 40.30
N SER A 44 36.64 9.40 39.62
CA SER A 44 35.81 10.40 40.27
C SER A 44 34.58 9.78 40.92
N VAL A 45 33.90 8.85 40.25
CA VAL A 45 32.74 8.12 40.82
C VAL A 45 33.15 7.40 42.11
N ARG A 46 34.27 6.67 42.13
CA ARG A 46 34.78 5.99 43.33
C ARG A 46 35.07 6.97 44.47
N SER A 47 35.72 8.08 44.18
CA SER A 47 36.02 9.13 45.18
C SER A 47 34.73 9.75 45.76
N LEU A 48 33.72 10.01 44.90
CA LEU A 48 32.43 10.55 45.33
C LEU A 48 31.67 9.57 46.22
N ILE A 49 31.64 8.28 45.87
CA ILE A 49 31.04 7.21 46.70
C ILE A 49 31.74 7.14 48.08
N GLN A 50 33.08 7.19 48.13
CA GLN A 50 33.83 7.19 49.39
C GLN A 50 33.49 8.39 50.28
N ARG A 51 33.15 9.54 49.67
CA ARG A 51 32.69 10.75 50.37
C ARG A 51 31.20 10.72 50.72
N LYS A 52 30.52 9.61 50.47
CA LYS A 52 29.09 9.39 50.70
C LYS A 52 28.19 10.34 49.88
N ALA A 53 28.65 10.74 48.70
CA ALA A 53 27.77 11.44 47.74
C ALA A 53 26.58 10.57 47.37
N ASP A 54 25.42 11.17 47.11
CA ASP A 54 24.22 10.46 46.76
C ASP A 54 24.33 9.84 45.33
N VAL A 55 24.45 8.53 45.27
CA VAL A 55 24.57 7.78 44.02
C VAL A 55 23.25 7.77 43.20
N ASN A 56 22.13 8.16 43.85
CA ASN A 56 20.82 8.23 43.26
C ASN A 56 20.41 9.64 42.80
N ALA A 57 21.24 10.64 43.08
CA ALA A 57 20.98 12.00 42.65
C ALA A 57 20.91 12.08 41.11
N PRO A 58 19.76 12.47 40.53
CA PRO A 58 19.59 12.47 39.09
C PRO A 58 20.09 13.79 38.46
N GLN A 59 20.42 13.73 37.20
CA GLN A 59 20.55 14.90 36.34
C GLN A 59 19.20 15.57 36.07
N VAL A 60 19.19 16.70 35.35
CA VAL A 60 17.98 17.49 35.09
C VAL A 60 16.88 16.69 34.38
N ASP A 61 17.25 15.73 33.54
CA ASP A 61 16.35 14.84 32.83
C ASP A 61 15.91 13.60 33.63
N GLY A 62 16.36 13.47 34.86
CA GLY A 62 16.10 12.31 35.72
C GLY A 62 17.12 11.18 35.57
N THR A 63 18.13 11.32 34.69
CA THR A 63 19.14 10.28 34.44
C THR A 63 20.09 10.16 35.63
N THR A 64 20.24 8.95 36.19
CA THR A 64 21.15 8.63 37.28
C THR A 64 22.49 8.08 36.77
N ALA A 65 23.47 7.98 37.68
CA ALA A 65 24.76 7.38 37.37
C ALA A 65 24.64 5.94 36.81
N LEU A 66 23.68 5.15 37.34
CA LEU A 66 23.44 3.78 36.87
C LEU A 66 22.90 3.73 35.44
N HIS A 67 22.09 4.69 35.03
CA HIS A 67 21.68 4.80 33.62
C HIS A 67 22.88 4.98 32.70
N TRP A 68 23.84 5.83 33.05
CA TRP A 68 25.05 6.07 32.28
C TRP A 68 25.95 4.83 32.20
N ALA A 69 26.17 4.16 33.37
CA ALA A 69 26.91 2.92 33.41
C ALA A 69 26.28 1.85 32.50
N THR A 70 24.94 1.70 32.55
CA THR A 70 24.23 0.75 31.73
C THR A 70 24.25 1.13 30.26
N ARG A 71 24.06 2.41 29.93
CA ARG A 71 24.11 2.89 28.53
C ARG A 71 25.49 2.63 27.90
N ALA A 72 26.56 2.81 28.68
CA ALA A 72 27.92 2.52 28.23
C ALA A 72 28.31 1.04 28.28
N ASP A 73 27.42 0.18 28.78
CA ASP A 73 27.67 -1.21 29.12
C ASP A 73 28.90 -1.43 30.03
N ASP A 74 29.11 -0.49 30.94
CA ASP A 74 30.23 -0.50 31.90
C ASP A 74 29.86 -1.35 33.11
N LEU A 75 30.19 -2.63 33.05
CA LEU A 75 29.86 -3.61 34.07
C LEU A 75 30.55 -3.32 35.42
N ASP A 76 31.79 -2.80 35.41
CA ASP A 76 32.53 -2.49 36.62
C ASP A 76 31.95 -1.25 37.33
N LEU A 77 31.58 -0.25 36.54
CA LEU A 77 30.93 0.96 37.05
C LEU A 77 29.54 0.63 37.61
N ALA A 78 28.78 -0.22 36.92
CA ALA A 78 27.47 -0.68 37.39
C ALA A 78 27.60 -1.44 38.73
N ASP A 79 28.54 -2.37 38.84
CA ASP A 79 28.80 -3.08 40.13
C ASP A 79 29.13 -2.12 41.25
N MET A 80 29.98 -1.14 40.99
CA MET A 80 30.38 -0.13 41.99
C MET A 80 29.18 0.70 42.46
N LEU A 81 28.32 1.11 41.53
CA LEU A 81 27.13 1.91 41.85
C LEU A 81 26.07 1.06 42.57
N ILE A 82 25.83 -0.17 42.14
CA ILE A 82 24.87 -1.10 42.77
C ILE A 82 25.33 -1.41 44.21
N ALA A 83 26.63 -1.70 44.41
CA ALA A 83 27.18 -1.93 45.73
C ALA A 83 27.08 -0.72 46.64
N ALA A 84 27.07 0.49 46.09
CA ALA A 84 26.87 1.74 46.81
C ALA A 84 25.40 2.10 47.05
N GLY A 85 24.45 1.24 46.65
CA GLY A 85 23.01 1.43 46.86
C GLY A 85 22.29 2.22 45.75
N ALA A 86 22.81 2.14 44.51
CA ALA A 86 22.10 2.72 43.38
C ALA A 86 20.74 2.04 43.17
N ASN A 87 19.72 2.86 42.95
CA ASN A 87 18.37 2.38 42.65
C ASN A 87 18.29 1.80 41.23
N VAL A 88 18.22 0.46 41.16
CA VAL A 88 18.16 -0.28 39.89
C VAL A 88 16.83 -0.09 39.13
N SER A 89 15.82 0.42 39.82
CA SER A 89 14.49 0.68 39.26
C SER A 89 14.24 2.17 38.99
N ALA A 90 15.29 3.02 39.08
CA ALA A 90 15.16 4.44 38.79
C ALA A 90 14.70 4.64 37.35
N ALA A 91 13.69 5.48 37.14
CA ALA A 91 13.25 5.91 35.82
C ALA A 91 13.59 7.38 35.60
N ASN A 92 14.07 7.74 34.41
CA ASN A 92 14.24 9.13 34.05
C ASN A 92 12.88 9.77 33.68
N ARG A 93 12.85 11.04 33.26
CA ARG A 93 11.60 11.75 32.92
C ARG A 93 10.85 11.12 31.71
N GLU A 94 11.55 10.40 30.88
CA GLU A 94 11.00 9.68 29.72
C GLU A 94 10.54 8.26 30.09
N GLY A 95 10.68 7.84 31.36
CA GLY A 95 10.37 6.49 31.82
C GLY A 95 11.48 5.48 31.58
N VAL A 96 12.61 5.89 31.00
CA VAL A 96 13.72 4.97 30.71
C VAL A 96 14.35 4.49 32.00
N THR A 97 14.55 3.15 32.12
CA THR A 97 15.19 2.51 33.28
C THR A 97 16.53 1.89 32.89
N PRO A 98 17.44 1.62 33.84
CA PRO A 98 18.66 0.86 33.57
C PRO A 98 18.37 -0.51 32.93
N LEU A 99 17.33 -1.22 33.38
CA LEU A 99 16.95 -2.53 32.80
C LEU A 99 16.56 -2.39 31.33
N GLY A 100 15.78 -1.36 30.96
CA GLY A 100 15.39 -1.07 29.58
C GLY A 100 16.61 -0.78 28.70
N LEU A 101 17.56 0.02 29.18
CA LEU A 101 18.81 0.30 28.46
C LEU A 101 19.64 -0.95 28.24
N ALA A 102 19.78 -1.81 29.26
CA ALA A 102 20.51 -3.07 29.15
C ALA A 102 19.87 -4.02 28.14
N ALA A 103 18.52 -4.09 28.11
CA ALA A 103 17.77 -4.89 27.15
C ALA A 103 17.95 -4.37 25.72
N MET A 104 17.92 -3.05 25.53
CA MET A 104 18.12 -2.40 24.24
C MET A 104 19.55 -2.61 23.71
N ASN A 105 20.56 -2.54 24.59
CA ASN A 105 21.94 -2.87 24.26
C ASN A 105 22.15 -4.37 23.97
N GLY A 106 21.27 -5.22 24.50
CA GLY A 106 21.41 -6.68 24.44
C GLY A 106 22.48 -7.22 25.39
N SER A 107 22.83 -6.48 26.44
CA SER A 107 23.85 -6.90 27.38
C SER A 107 23.30 -7.87 28.43
N ALA A 108 23.40 -9.18 28.13
CA ALA A 108 23.03 -10.21 29.07
C ALA A 108 23.76 -10.11 30.43
N PRO A 109 25.08 -9.80 30.50
CA PRO A 109 25.76 -9.59 31.78
C PRO A 109 25.21 -8.42 32.60
N MET A 110 24.88 -7.29 31.94
CA MET A 110 24.29 -6.13 32.62
C MET A 110 22.90 -6.45 33.15
N LEU A 111 22.06 -7.13 32.33
CA LEU A 111 20.74 -7.60 32.76
C LEU A 111 20.84 -8.50 34.00
N GLN A 112 21.74 -9.48 34.00
CA GLN A 112 21.96 -10.37 35.14
C GLN A 112 22.29 -9.59 36.43
N LYS A 113 23.14 -8.56 36.33
CA LYS A 113 23.52 -7.72 37.49
C LYS A 113 22.30 -6.93 38.00
N LEU A 114 21.56 -6.27 37.13
CA LEU A 114 20.41 -5.47 37.50
C LEU A 114 19.28 -6.33 38.11
N LEU A 115 18.97 -7.48 37.48
CA LEU A 115 17.96 -8.42 37.97
C LEU A 115 18.35 -9.04 39.31
N LYS A 116 19.62 -9.41 39.49
CA LYS A 116 20.16 -9.89 40.79
C LYS A 116 20.08 -8.82 41.86
N ALA A 117 20.19 -7.56 41.51
CA ALA A 117 20.07 -6.41 42.42
C ALA A 117 18.60 -6.01 42.67
N GLY A 118 17.63 -6.75 42.16
CA GLY A 118 16.19 -6.60 42.43
C GLY A 118 15.42 -5.75 41.41
N ALA A 119 15.96 -5.54 40.21
CA ALA A 119 15.16 -4.97 39.12
C ALA A 119 14.01 -5.92 38.72
N ASP A 120 12.81 -5.38 38.54
CA ASP A 120 11.64 -6.15 38.11
C ASP A 120 11.69 -6.38 36.57
N PRO A 121 11.79 -7.64 36.09
CA PRO A 121 11.82 -7.93 34.65
C PRO A 121 10.53 -7.53 33.91
N ASN A 122 9.43 -7.31 34.62
CA ASN A 122 8.13 -6.94 34.07
C ASN A 122 7.77 -5.45 34.28
N ALA A 123 8.67 -4.68 34.86
CA ALA A 123 8.45 -3.25 35.05
C ALA A 123 8.19 -2.54 33.71
N PRO A 124 7.19 -1.65 33.62
CA PRO A 124 6.98 -0.85 32.43
C PRO A 124 8.13 0.13 32.24
N LEU A 125 8.61 0.28 31.00
CA LEU A 125 9.69 1.17 30.63
C LEU A 125 9.21 2.57 30.22
N ASP A 126 7.93 2.69 29.89
CA ASP A 126 7.32 3.93 29.43
C ASP A 126 5.82 3.99 29.75
N GLN A 127 5.17 5.07 29.31
CA GLN A 127 3.73 5.27 29.45
C GLN A 127 2.87 4.24 28.66
N PHE A 128 3.46 3.59 27.67
CA PHE A 128 2.79 2.57 26.86
C PHE A 128 2.95 1.17 27.43
N LYS A 129 3.68 1.04 28.54
CA LYS A 129 3.97 -0.24 29.21
C LYS A 129 4.81 -1.21 28.38
N ASP A 130 5.73 -0.66 27.59
CA ASP A 130 6.77 -1.49 26.98
C ASP A 130 7.59 -2.18 28.09
N THR A 131 8.02 -3.43 27.84
CA THR A 131 8.85 -4.20 28.77
C THR A 131 10.26 -4.40 28.23
N ALA A 132 11.19 -4.73 29.13
CA ALA A 132 12.57 -5.07 28.75
C ALA A 132 12.60 -6.23 27.74
N LEU A 133 11.71 -7.22 27.89
CA LEU A 133 11.60 -8.35 26.94
C LEU A 133 11.16 -7.89 25.55
N MET A 134 10.22 -6.92 25.45
CA MET A 134 9.82 -6.35 24.15
C MET A 134 11.00 -5.64 23.48
N MET A 135 11.79 -4.86 24.24
CA MET A 135 12.99 -4.18 23.71
C MET A 135 14.04 -5.18 23.19
N ALA A 136 14.34 -6.22 23.96
CA ALA A 136 15.26 -7.26 23.53
C ALA A 136 14.73 -8.03 22.30
N SER A 137 13.43 -8.30 22.23
CA SER A 137 12.78 -8.96 21.10
C SER A 137 12.83 -8.12 19.83
N ARG A 138 12.57 -6.82 19.95
CA ARG A 138 12.63 -5.86 18.86
C ARG A 138 14.03 -5.71 18.27
N THR A 139 15.06 -5.90 19.08
CA THR A 139 16.46 -5.82 18.64
C THR A 139 17.08 -7.20 18.33
N GLY A 140 16.32 -8.28 18.47
CA GLY A 140 16.76 -9.65 18.19
C GLY A 140 17.84 -10.18 19.15
N LYS A 141 17.92 -9.64 20.37
CA LYS A 141 18.99 -9.95 21.35
C LYS A 141 18.62 -11.18 22.18
N THR A 142 18.77 -12.36 21.59
CA THR A 142 18.31 -13.64 22.18
C THR A 142 18.93 -13.97 23.52
N ASP A 143 20.21 -13.64 23.77
CA ASP A 143 20.86 -13.88 25.06
C ASP A 143 20.25 -12.98 26.16
N ALA A 144 19.97 -11.72 25.84
CA ALA A 144 19.25 -10.81 26.72
C ALA A 144 17.83 -11.31 27.03
N MET A 145 17.13 -11.82 25.99
CA MET A 145 15.79 -12.39 26.16
C MET A 145 15.80 -13.61 27.09
N ARG A 146 16.76 -14.54 26.93
CA ARG A 146 16.90 -15.71 27.82
C ARG A 146 17.10 -15.30 29.27
N VAL A 147 18.00 -14.35 29.52
CA VAL A 147 18.25 -13.83 30.87
C VAL A 147 16.98 -13.22 31.50
N LEU A 148 16.23 -12.45 30.72
CA LEU A 148 14.97 -11.85 31.19
C LEU A 148 13.91 -12.92 31.48
N LEU A 149 13.74 -13.91 30.59
CA LEU A 149 12.78 -15.00 30.76
C LEU A 149 13.13 -15.89 31.95
N GLU A 150 14.40 -16.22 32.17
CA GLU A 150 14.89 -16.97 33.33
C GLU A 150 14.65 -16.20 34.64
N ALA A 151 14.66 -14.87 34.58
CA ALA A 151 14.32 -14.00 35.73
C ALA A 151 12.81 -13.79 35.92
N GLY A 152 11.96 -14.44 35.13
CA GLY A 152 10.50 -14.38 35.25
C GLY A 152 9.82 -13.28 34.42
N ALA A 153 10.47 -12.79 33.35
CA ALA A 153 9.78 -11.94 32.38
C ALA A 153 8.63 -12.68 31.73
N GLN A 154 7.47 -12.04 31.67
CA GLN A 154 6.25 -12.63 31.12
C GLN A 154 6.18 -12.36 29.61
N PRO A 155 6.19 -13.40 28.75
CA PRO A 155 6.23 -13.20 27.30
C PRO A 155 4.93 -12.66 26.71
N ASN A 156 3.81 -12.74 27.43
CA ASN A 156 2.47 -12.41 26.95
C ASN A 156 1.98 -11.02 27.39
N ILE A 157 2.81 -10.24 28.07
CA ILE A 157 2.48 -8.83 28.32
C ILE A 157 2.34 -8.13 26.96
N ALA A 158 1.26 -7.35 26.82
CA ALA A 158 1.02 -6.51 25.65
C ALA A 158 1.15 -5.03 26.05
N GLU A 159 1.83 -4.22 25.24
CA GLU A 159 1.90 -2.78 25.43
C GLU A 159 0.52 -2.13 25.18
N THR A 160 0.31 -0.92 25.72
CA THR A 160 -1.04 -0.34 25.76
C THR A 160 -1.41 0.46 24.51
N TRP A 161 -0.47 0.81 23.64
CA TRP A 161 -0.74 1.58 22.43
C TRP A 161 -1.32 0.71 21.30
N GLY A 162 -0.61 -0.30 20.86
CA GLY A 162 -0.99 -1.22 19.78
C GLY A 162 -1.42 -2.61 20.24
N GLY A 163 -1.31 -2.93 21.55
CA GLY A 163 -1.54 -4.27 22.06
C GLY A 163 -0.51 -5.28 21.58
N THR A 164 0.71 -4.81 21.31
CA THR A 164 1.76 -5.62 20.71
C THR A 164 2.54 -6.37 21.78
N THR A 165 2.75 -7.67 21.60
CA THR A 165 3.54 -8.54 22.49
C THR A 165 5.00 -8.62 22.03
N ALA A 166 5.87 -9.18 22.87
CA ALA A 166 7.27 -9.47 22.52
C ALA A 166 7.38 -10.34 21.25
N LEU A 167 6.50 -11.34 21.08
CA LEU A 167 6.48 -12.23 19.92
C LEU A 167 6.08 -11.47 18.61
N MET A 168 5.14 -10.54 18.71
CA MET A 168 4.78 -9.69 17.57
C MET A 168 5.93 -8.77 17.17
N TRP A 169 6.65 -8.21 18.14
CA TRP A 169 7.84 -7.39 17.87
C TRP A 169 8.95 -8.19 17.19
N ALA A 170 9.26 -9.39 17.70
CA ALA A 170 10.26 -10.27 17.07
C ALA A 170 9.90 -10.61 15.62
N ALA A 171 8.62 -10.93 15.34
CA ALA A 171 8.13 -11.22 14.00
C ALA A 171 8.10 -9.97 13.10
N SER A 172 7.76 -8.79 13.64
CA SER A 172 7.73 -7.52 12.90
C SER A 172 9.12 -7.04 12.48
N GLU A 173 10.14 -7.34 13.27
CA GLU A 173 11.52 -6.91 12.99
C GLU A 173 12.36 -8.01 12.31
N ARG A 174 11.72 -9.13 11.96
CA ARG A 174 12.34 -10.26 11.24
C ARG A 174 13.49 -10.91 12.02
N HIS A 175 13.21 -11.29 13.27
CA HIS A 175 14.15 -11.96 14.16
C HIS A 175 13.69 -13.40 14.46
N PRO A 176 13.89 -14.37 13.55
CA PRO A 176 13.38 -15.73 13.72
C PRO A 176 13.93 -16.44 14.96
N GLU A 177 15.18 -16.19 15.35
CA GLU A 177 15.76 -16.76 16.55
C GLU A 177 15.07 -16.22 17.82
N ALA A 178 14.68 -14.95 17.82
CA ALA A 178 13.90 -14.34 18.90
C ALA A 178 12.48 -14.92 18.94
N VAL A 179 11.85 -15.12 17.77
CA VAL A 179 10.55 -15.82 17.66
C VAL A 179 10.65 -17.20 18.28
N LYS A 180 11.69 -17.97 17.97
CA LYS A 180 11.90 -19.31 18.55
C LYS A 180 12.04 -19.25 20.07
N VAL A 181 12.85 -18.35 20.61
CA VAL A 181 13.05 -18.20 22.06
C VAL A 181 11.73 -17.90 22.77
N LEU A 182 10.88 -17.07 22.18
CA LEU A 182 9.58 -16.71 22.77
C LEU A 182 8.57 -17.86 22.70
N ILE A 183 8.52 -18.59 21.59
CA ILE A 183 7.69 -19.81 21.46
C ILE A 183 8.10 -20.83 22.52
N ASP A 184 9.40 -21.10 22.65
CA ASP A 184 9.94 -22.03 23.63
C ASP A 184 9.62 -21.60 25.09
N ALA A 185 9.46 -20.28 25.32
CA ALA A 185 9.08 -19.71 26.62
C ALA A 185 7.57 -19.61 26.85
N GLY A 186 6.74 -20.16 25.96
CA GLY A 186 5.28 -20.19 26.12
C GLY A 186 4.58 -18.89 25.70
N ALA A 187 5.14 -18.15 24.75
CA ALA A 187 4.44 -17.02 24.15
C ALA A 187 3.16 -17.47 23.42
N GLU A 188 2.09 -16.67 23.56
CA GLU A 188 0.81 -16.91 22.89
C GLU A 188 0.94 -16.65 21.38
N VAL A 189 1.05 -17.75 20.61
CA VAL A 189 1.28 -17.72 19.16
C VAL A 189 0.12 -17.05 18.41
N ASN A 190 -1.08 -17.07 18.95
CA ASN A 190 -2.29 -16.51 18.36
C ASN A 190 -2.75 -15.21 19.06
N ALA A 191 -1.91 -14.59 19.91
CA ALA A 191 -2.19 -13.29 20.48
C ALA A 191 -2.55 -12.27 19.39
N ARG A 192 -3.41 -11.30 19.71
CA ARG A 192 -3.88 -10.30 18.75
C ARG A 192 -3.52 -8.89 19.19
N SER A 193 -3.01 -8.10 18.26
CA SER A 193 -2.85 -6.67 18.45
C SER A 193 -4.22 -5.99 18.62
N LYS A 194 -4.24 -4.74 19.10
CA LYS A 194 -5.50 -4.00 19.24
C LYS A 194 -6.22 -3.84 17.91
N PHE A 195 -7.52 -3.97 17.96
CA PHE A 195 -8.42 -3.56 16.89
C PHE A 195 -8.53 -2.04 16.89
N VAL A 196 -8.34 -1.43 15.73
CA VAL A 196 -8.56 0.00 15.52
C VAL A 196 -9.72 0.15 14.56
N ALA A 197 -10.88 0.50 15.10
CA ALA A 197 -12.00 0.90 14.26
C ALA A 197 -11.63 2.18 13.48
N ALA A 198 -12.05 2.27 12.24
CA ALA A 198 -11.85 3.49 11.48
C ALA A 198 -12.63 4.63 12.14
N ALA A 199 -11.91 5.58 12.70
CA ALA A 199 -12.52 6.76 13.29
C ALA A 199 -13.16 7.60 12.18
N ASN A 200 -14.49 7.60 12.10
CA ASN A 200 -15.33 8.56 11.35
C ASN A 200 -14.85 8.88 9.92
N GLY A 201 -14.56 7.88 9.10
CA GLY A 201 -14.29 8.08 7.68
C GLY A 201 -13.04 8.90 7.33
N ARG A 202 -12.16 9.18 8.28
CA ARG A 202 -10.85 9.74 8.00
C ARG A 202 -9.91 8.60 7.62
N GLY A 203 -9.77 8.39 6.31
CA GLY A 203 -8.71 7.55 5.79
C GLY A 203 -7.35 8.06 6.28
N PHE A 204 -6.36 7.22 6.22
CA PHE A 204 -4.98 7.39 6.70
C PHE A 204 -4.26 8.68 6.23
N GLU A 205 -4.87 9.50 5.40
CA GLU A 205 -4.32 10.72 4.81
C GLU A 205 -4.99 12.04 5.25
N GLY A 206 -5.84 12.02 6.29
CA GLY A 206 -6.40 13.29 6.82
C GLY A 206 -7.36 14.03 5.87
N ARG A 207 -7.75 13.45 4.75
CA ARG A 207 -8.75 14.01 3.82
C ARG A 207 -10.13 13.49 4.20
N SER A 208 -11.07 14.42 4.36
CA SER A 208 -12.48 14.08 4.50
C SER A 208 -12.96 13.32 3.26
N PRO A 209 -13.68 12.19 3.40
CA PRO A 209 -14.39 11.60 2.27
C PRO A 209 -15.36 12.65 1.71
N LYS A 210 -15.35 12.84 0.38
CA LYS A 210 -16.42 13.63 -0.27
C LYS A 210 -17.76 12.91 -0.05
N ALA A 211 -18.84 13.69 -0.10
CA ALA A 211 -20.21 13.32 0.28
C ALA A 211 -20.82 12.09 -0.42
N ASP A 212 -20.22 11.60 -1.48
CA ASP A 212 -20.65 10.44 -2.26
C ASP A 212 -20.14 9.09 -1.71
N ALA A 213 -19.47 9.12 -0.55
CA ALA A 213 -19.03 7.92 0.15
C ALA A 213 -20.10 7.30 1.07
N SER A 214 -21.38 7.56 0.78
CA SER A 214 -22.51 7.18 1.64
C SER A 214 -22.69 5.68 1.86
N ASP A 215 -22.11 4.84 1.01
CA ASP A 215 -22.27 3.38 1.08
C ASP A 215 -21.09 2.64 1.75
N GLN A 216 -20.05 3.36 2.18
CA GLN A 216 -18.91 2.73 2.85
C GLN A 216 -19.08 2.75 4.36
N LYS A 217 -19.13 1.54 4.93
CA LYS A 217 -19.25 1.37 6.36
C LYS A 217 -17.92 1.62 7.07
N PRO A 218 -17.94 2.11 8.33
CA PRO A 218 -16.71 2.33 9.11
C PRO A 218 -15.82 1.10 9.22
N GLU A 219 -16.39 -0.11 9.20
CA GLU A 219 -15.68 -1.38 9.23
C GLU A 219 -14.78 -1.60 8.01
N ASP A 220 -15.05 -0.96 6.86
CA ASP A 220 -14.24 -1.09 5.63
C ASP A 220 -12.82 -0.53 5.79
N PHE A 221 -12.57 0.24 6.82
CA PHE A 221 -11.28 0.85 7.15
C PHE A 221 -10.69 0.35 8.46
N ALA A 222 -11.26 -0.69 9.04
CA ALA A 222 -10.74 -1.28 10.26
C ALA A 222 -9.30 -1.76 10.06
N SER A 223 -8.49 -1.66 11.10
CA SER A 223 -7.10 -2.11 11.09
C SER A 223 -6.74 -2.77 12.42
N GLY A 224 -5.56 -3.37 12.50
CA GLY A 224 -5.14 -4.08 13.68
C GLY A 224 -5.64 -5.53 13.70
N TRP A 225 -5.81 -6.09 14.89
CA TRP A 225 -6.12 -7.52 15.11
C TRP A 225 -5.11 -8.47 14.46
N LEU A 226 -3.87 -8.01 14.31
CA LEU A 226 -2.81 -8.79 13.70
C LEU A 226 -2.29 -9.83 14.69
N THR A 227 -2.08 -11.06 14.20
CA THR A 227 -1.37 -12.13 14.91
C THR A 227 0.13 -12.06 14.62
N PRO A 228 1.00 -12.72 15.42
CA PRO A 228 2.43 -12.83 15.11
C PRO A 228 2.70 -13.35 13.69
N LEU A 229 1.92 -14.33 13.20
CA LEU A 229 2.03 -14.85 11.82
C LEU A 229 1.73 -13.77 10.77
N MET A 230 0.76 -12.89 11.03
CA MET A 230 0.44 -11.78 10.13
C MET A 230 1.55 -10.73 10.10
N PHE A 231 2.24 -10.48 11.22
CA PHE A 231 3.43 -9.63 11.26
C PHE A 231 4.55 -10.26 10.41
N ALA A 232 4.87 -11.53 10.61
CA ALA A 232 5.88 -12.24 9.80
C ALA A 232 5.53 -12.22 8.30
N ALA A 233 4.24 -12.41 7.96
CA ALA A 233 3.75 -12.40 6.59
C ALA A 233 3.87 -11.00 5.95
N ARG A 234 3.56 -9.95 6.70
CA ARG A 234 3.66 -8.55 6.26
C ARG A 234 5.10 -8.13 5.99
N GLU A 235 6.03 -8.58 6.81
CA GLU A 235 7.45 -8.22 6.72
C GLU A 235 8.27 -9.19 5.83
N GLY A 236 7.68 -10.31 5.41
CA GLY A 236 8.33 -11.27 4.51
C GLY A 236 9.31 -12.22 5.20
N ASP A 237 9.11 -12.47 6.50
CA ASP A 237 9.96 -13.39 7.26
C ASP A 237 9.42 -14.83 7.18
N VAL A 238 9.97 -15.61 6.23
CA VAL A 238 9.58 -17.00 5.98
C VAL A 238 9.94 -17.90 7.16
N GLU A 239 11.10 -17.69 7.77
CA GLU A 239 11.58 -18.50 8.88
C GLU A 239 10.67 -18.35 10.10
N SER A 240 10.37 -17.10 10.48
CA SER A 240 9.39 -16.83 11.55
C SER A 240 8.02 -17.39 11.22
N ALA A 241 7.55 -17.26 9.97
CA ALA A 241 6.26 -17.83 9.56
C ALA A 241 6.24 -19.37 9.71
N ARG A 242 7.32 -20.06 9.34
CA ARG A 242 7.44 -21.50 9.51
C ARG A 242 7.39 -21.92 10.99
N MET A 243 8.15 -21.23 11.83
CA MET A 243 8.17 -21.51 13.27
C MET A 243 6.81 -21.27 13.92
N LEU A 244 6.14 -20.18 13.57
CA LEU A 244 4.81 -19.85 14.10
C LEU A 244 3.76 -20.88 13.67
N VAL A 245 3.74 -21.30 12.40
CA VAL A 245 2.82 -22.33 11.92
C VAL A 245 3.10 -23.68 12.60
N ALA A 246 4.36 -24.05 12.75
CA ALA A 246 4.76 -25.28 13.47
C ALA A 246 4.36 -25.26 14.95
N ALA A 247 4.30 -24.05 15.56
CA ALA A 247 3.85 -23.85 16.94
C ALA A 247 2.32 -23.70 17.08
N GLY A 248 1.55 -23.89 16.00
CA GLY A 248 0.09 -23.87 16.02
C GLY A 248 -0.53 -22.50 15.73
N ALA A 249 0.15 -21.63 14.97
CA ALA A 249 -0.49 -20.39 14.52
C ALA A 249 -1.70 -20.67 13.63
N GLU A 250 -2.79 -19.94 13.87
CA GLU A 250 -4.01 -19.99 13.08
C GLU A 250 -3.75 -19.34 11.70
N VAL A 251 -3.41 -20.15 10.68
CA VAL A 251 -3.06 -19.70 9.33
C VAL A 251 -4.19 -18.84 8.70
N ASN A 252 -5.44 -19.14 9.03
CA ASN A 252 -6.63 -18.48 8.49
C ASN A 252 -7.26 -17.45 9.44
N ALA A 253 -6.55 -17.06 10.50
CA ALA A 253 -6.96 -15.94 11.32
C ALA A 253 -7.15 -14.67 10.47
N LEU A 254 -8.12 -13.81 10.82
CA LEU A 254 -8.42 -12.60 10.07
C LEU A 254 -7.93 -11.36 10.82
N ALA A 255 -7.34 -10.43 10.10
CA ALA A 255 -7.04 -9.08 10.56
C ALA A 255 -8.30 -8.21 10.62
N GLY A 256 -8.18 -6.99 11.12
CA GLY A 256 -9.32 -6.06 11.21
C GLY A 256 -9.95 -5.71 9.86
N ASP A 257 -9.21 -5.76 8.78
CA ASP A 257 -9.66 -5.55 7.40
C ASP A 257 -10.01 -6.87 6.68
N ALA A 258 -10.23 -7.94 7.43
CA ALA A 258 -10.56 -9.29 6.98
C ALA A 258 -9.50 -9.99 6.11
N LYS A 259 -8.29 -9.45 5.98
CA LYS A 259 -7.18 -10.18 5.33
C LYS A 259 -6.68 -11.28 6.26
N ASN A 260 -6.36 -12.44 5.70
CA ASN A 260 -5.55 -13.44 6.39
C ASN A 260 -4.03 -13.17 6.15
N ALA A 261 -3.16 -13.98 6.74
CA ALA A 261 -1.72 -13.84 6.57
C ALA A 261 -1.29 -13.92 5.09
N LEU A 262 -1.94 -14.77 4.28
CA LEU A 262 -1.70 -14.87 2.83
C LEU A 262 -2.02 -13.56 2.10
N GLY A 263 -3.17 -12.96 2.35
CA GLY A 263 -3.57 -11.69 1.77
C GLY A 263 -2.59 -10.56 2.13
N LEU A 264 -2.12 -10.53 3.39
CA LEU A 264 -1.12 -9.57 3.84
C LEU A 264 0.24 -9.77 3.16
N ALA A 265 0.70 -11.02 3.02
CA ALA A 265 1.96 -11.32 2.33
C ALA A 265 1.92 -10.84 0.86
N ILE A 266 0.85 -11.17 0.14
CA ILE A 266 0.68 -10.78 -1.27
C ILE A 266 0.57 -9.25 -1.39
N PHE A 267 -0.24 -8.62 -0.54
CA PHE A 267 -0.40 -7.16 -0.52
C PHE A 267 0.93 -6.43 -0.32
N ASN A 268 1.88 -7.01 0.42
CA ASN A 268 3.21 -6.45 0.64
C ASN A 268 4.27 -6.95 -0.36
N GLY A 269 3.93 -7.87 -1.28
CA GLY A 269 4.86 -8.40 -2.29
C GLY A 269 5.78 -9.51 -1.78
N ASN A 270 5.46 -10.10 -0.65
CA ASN A 270 6.24 -11.16 0.02
C ASN A 270 5.85 -12.54 -0.50
N TYR A 271 6.19 -12.82 -1.75
CA TYR A 271 5.69 -14.00 -2.48
C TYR A 271 6.24 -15.32 -1.95
N GLU A 272 7.41 -15.33 -1.32
CA GLU A 272 7.98 -16.53 -0.71
C GLU A 272 7.14 -16.97 0.51
N VAL A 273 6.84 -16.03 1.41
CA VAL A 273 5.94 -16.30 2.54
C VAL A 273 4.55 -16.69 2.05
N ALA A 274 4.02 -15.98 1.04
CA ALA A 274 2.73 -16.31 0.45
C ALA A 274 2.70 -17.75 -0.11
N SER A 275 3.76 -18.14 -0.82
CA SER A 275 3.89 -19.50 -1.33
C SER A 275 3.92 -20.55 -0.20
N TYR A 276 4.65 -20.29 0.88
CA TYR A 276 4.66 -21.16 2.05
C TYR A 276 3.27 -21.26 2.72
N LEU A 277 2.57 -20.13 2.86
CA LEU A 277 1.24 -20.13 3.48
C LEU A 277 0.19 -20.92 2.68
N ILE A 278 0.30 -20.93 1.34
CA ILE A 278 -0.54 -21.80 0.50
C ILE A 278 -0.27 -23.28 0.83
N ASP A 279 1.00 -23.67 0.96
CA ASP A 279 1.38 -25.05 1.37
C ASP A 279 0.84 -25.37 2.76
N ALA A 280 0.83 -24.40 3.66
CA ALA A 280 0.26 -24.47 5.01
C ALA A 280 -1.28 -24.38 5.03
N LYS A 281 -1.96 -24.47 3.88
CA LYS A 281 -3.43 -24.48 3.73
C LYS A 281 -4.11 -23.16 4.09
N ALA A 282 -3.45 -22.04 3.79
CA ALA A 282 -4.11 -20.75 3.83
C ALA A 282 -5.29 -20.72 2.85
N ASN A 283 -6.41 -20.10 3.27
CA ASN A 283 -7.55 -19.91 2.41
C ASN A 283 -7.21 -18.92 1.28
N VAL A 284 -7.03 -19.43 0.08
CA VAL A 284 -6.68 -18.66 -1.12
C VAL A 284 -7.84 -17.78 -1.63
N ASN A 285 -9.05 -18.00 -1.11
CA ASN A 285 -10.26 -17.27 -1.47
C ASN A 285 -10.73 -16.27 -0.39
N GLN A 286 -9.91 -16.06 0.67
CA GLN A 286 -10.26 -15.10 1.71
C GLN A 286 -10.25 -13.69 1.17
N ALA A 287 -11.42 -13.13 0.94
CA ALA A 287 -11.57 -11.74 0.53
C ALA A 287 -11.43 -10.78 1.74
N ASP A 288 -10.85 -9.62 1.51
CA ASP A 288 -10.84 -8.53 2.48
C ASP A 288 -12.20 -7.79 2.54
N THR A 289 -12.31 -6.78 3.40
CA THR A 289 -13.55 -6.00 3.58
C THR A 289 -14.02 -5.30 2.29
N GLN A 290 -13.12 -5.08 1.34
CA GLN A 290 -13.42 -4.52 0.02
C GLN A 290 -13.64 -5.59 -1.06
N ARG A 291 -13.72 -6.87 -0.63
CA ARG A 291 -13.88 -8.07 -1.47
C ARG A 291 -12.73 -8.38 -2.43
N PHE A 292 -11.53 -7.87 -2.16
CA PHE A 292 -10.34 -8.29 -2.90
C PHE A 292 -9.83 -9.62 -2.38
N THR A 293 -9.75 -10.62 -3.26
CA THR A 293 -9.14 -11.91 -2.95
C THR A 293 -7.60 -11.85 -3.08
N PRO A 294 -6.87 -12.79 -2.46
CA PRO A 294 -5.42 -12.94 -2.67
C PRO A 294 -5.04 -13.03 -4.15
N LEU A 295 -5.83 -13.77 -4.95
CA LEU A 295 -5.63 -13.89 -6.39
C LEU A 295 -5.74 -12.53 -7.09
N TYR A 296 -6.77 -11.75 -6.80
CA TYR A 296 -6.94 -10.42 -7.39
C TYR A 296 -5.76 -9.50 -7.05
N TRP A 297 -5.32 -9.49 -5.79
CA TRP A 297 -4.17 -8.69 -5.36
C TRP A 297 -2.88 -9.09 -6.11
N ALA A 298 -2.64 -10.39 -6.34
CA ALA A 298 -1.47 -10.85 -7.07
C ALA A 298 -1.52 -10.45 -8.55
N VAL A 299 -2.69 -10.58 -9.19
CA VAL A 299 -2.94 -10.15 -10.58
C VAL A 299 -2.73 -8.64 -10.72
N ASP A 300 -3.30 -7.86 -9.79
CA ASP A 300 -3.16 -6.42 -9.81
C ASP A 300 -1.69 -5.99 -9.60
N ARG A 301 -0.97 -6.63 -8.70
CA ARG A 301 0.46 -6.39 -8.48
C ARG A 301 1.33 -6.67 -9.70
N ARG A 302 1.06 -7.75 -10.44
CA ARG A 302 1.77 -8.07 -11.69
C ARG A 302 1.59 -6.98 -12.74
N ASN A 303 0.43 -6.34 -12.73
CA ASN A 303 0.00 -5.38 -13.73
C ASN A 303 0.02 -3.92 -13.25
N MET A 304 0.61 -3.66 -12.08
CA MET A 304 0.87 -2.29 -11.61
C MET A 304 2.08 -1.69 -12.30
N GLU A 305 1.99 -0.42 -12.64
CA GLU A 305 3.17 0.37 -12.98
C GLU A 305 3.98 0.73 -11.72
N THR A 306 5.29 0.69 -11.90
CA THR A 306 6.22 1.33 -10.96
C THR A 306 6.26 2.82 -11.27
N ALA A 307 5.23 3.56 -10.88
CA ALA A 307 5.30 5.01 -10.97
C ALA A 307 6.36 5.53 -9.98
N PRO A 308 7.15 6.54 -10.37
CA PRO A 308 8.23 7.08 -9.51
C PRO A 308 7.77 7.53 -8.13
N ASN A 309 6.47 7.78 -7.96
CA ASN A 309 5.85 8.24 -6.72
C ASN A 309 5.23 7.13 -5.86
N PHE A 310 5.30 5.87 -6.29
CA PHE A 310 4.82 4.74 -5.50
C PHE A 310 6.01 3.94 -4.99
N PRO A 311 6.15 3.75 -3.66
CA PRO A 311 7.29 3.06 -3.05
C PRO A 311 7.27 1.53 -3.27
N TRP A 312 6.41 1.02 -4.12
CA TRP A 312 6.24 -0.39 -4.35
C TRP A 312 7.22 -0.88 -5.43
N VAL A 313 8.38 -1.32 -5.02
CA VAL A 313 9.29 -2.04 -5.90
C VAL A 313 8.73 -3.44 -6.09
N VAL A 314 8.27 -3.77 -7.30
CA VAL A 314 7.96 -5.17 -7.66
C VAL A 314 9.31 -5.88 -7.82
N THR A 315 9.72 -6.61 -6.79
CA THR A 315 11.01 -7.28 -6.74
C THR A 315 11.02 -8.62 -7.49
N ALA A 316 9.84 -9.20 -7.77
CA ALA A 316 9.70 -10.48 -8.46
C ALA A 316 8.36 -10.55 -9.21
N ASP A 317 8.31 -11.34 -10.29
CA ASP A 317 7.07 -11.63 -11.02
C ASP A 317 6.18 -12.56 -10.18
N PRO A 318 4.94 -12.17 -9.84
CA PRO A 318 4.02 -13.01 -9.09
C PRO A 318 3.39 -14.16 -9.90
N LEU A 319 3.68 -14.30 -11.20
CA LEU A 319 3.02 -15.30 -12.04
C LEU A 319 3.14 -16.75 -11.51
N PRO A 320 4.30 -17.20 -11.00
CA PRO A 320 4.40 -18.52 -10.39
C PRO A 320 3.49 -18.69 -9.15
N LEU A 321 3.36 -17.62 -8.35
CA LEU A 321 2.46 -17.62 -7.19
C LEU A 321 1.00 -17.63 -7.61
N ILE A 322 0.63 -16.86 -8.66
CA ILE A 322 -0.73 -16.86 -9.23
C ILE A 322 -1.09 -18.28 -9.70
N LYS A 323 -0.18 -18.94 -10.42
CA LYS A 323 -0.41 -20.33 -10.84
C LYS A 323 -0.62 -21.24 -9.63
N LYS A 324 0.23 -21.14 -8.61
CA LYS A 324 0.11 -21.94 -7.38
C LYS A 324 -1.21 -21.72 -6.65
N MET A 325 -1.71 -20.47 -6.60
CA MET A 325 -3.03 -20.17 -6.02
C MET A 325 -4.16 -20.80 -6.82
N LEU A 326 -4.11 -20.71 -8.15
CA LEU A 326 -5.09 -21.33 -9.03
C LEU A 326 -5.10 -22.85 -8.89
N ASP A 327 -3.91 -23.49 -8.87
CA ASP A 327 -3.76 -24.93 -8.62
C ASP A 327 -4.29 -25.33 -7.23
N ALA A 328 -4.25 -24.41 -6.25
CA ALA A 328 -4.81 -24.60 -4.90
C ALA A 328 -6.31 -24.27 -4.80
N GLY A 329 -6.99 -23.95 -5.90
CA GLY A 329 -8.43 -23.69 -5.95
C GLY A 329 -8.82 -22.23 -5.70
N ALA A 330 -7.96 -21.28 -6.02
CA ALA A 330 -8.35 -19.87 -6.06
C ALA A 330 -9.41 -19.65 -7.16
N ASP A 331 -10.48 -18.95 -6.81
CA ASP A 331 -11.57 -18.64 -7.74
C ASP A 331 -11.16 -17.53 -8.71
N PRO A 332 -10.98 -17.83 -10.01
CA PRO A 332 -10.62 -16.84 -11.02
C PRO A 332 -11.78 -15.90 -11.39
N ASN A 333 -12.99 -16.22 -10.92
CA ASN A 333 -14.22 -15.47 -11.20
C ASN A 333 -14.71 -14.65 -9.99
N ALA A 334 -13.94 -14.62 -8.91
CA ALA A 334 -14.29 -13.84 -7.74
C ALA A 334 -14.51 -12.37 -8.10
N LEU A 335 -15.71 -11.86 -7.78
CA LEU A 335 -16.10 -10.49 -8.07
C LEU A 335 -15.57 -9.52 -7.03
N VAL A 336 -14.92 -8.48 -7.48
CA VAL A 336 -14.55 -7.31 -6.68
C VAL A 336 -15.65 -6.28 -6.80
N GLN A 337 -16.18 -5.80 -5.66
CA GLN A 337 -17.28 -4.83 -5.67
C GLN A 337 -16.83 -3.38 -5.62
N ASN A 338 -15.59 -3.12 -5.19
CA ASN A 338 -15.07 -1.76 -5.06
C ASN A 338 -13.66 -1.69 -5.63
N THR A 339 -13.31 -0.57 -6.25
CA THR A 339 -11.92 -0.29 -6.60
C THR A 339 -11.13 0.13 -5.36
N PRO A 340 -9.84 -0.27 -5.25
CA PRO A 340 -9.00 0.21 -4.17
C PRO A 340 -8.86 1.73 -4.25
N ARG A 341 -9.53 2.48 -3.38
CA ARG A 341 -9.45 3.95 -3.33
C ARG A 341 -8.02 4.48 -3.19
N ALA A 342 -7.12 3.71 -2.61
CA ALA A 342 -5.72 4.09 -2.46
C ALA A 342 -4.96 4.29 -3.78
N ARG A 343 -5.55 3.88 -4.92
CA ARG A 343 -4.96 3.95 -6.27
C ARG A 343 -5.73 4.83 -7.24
N MET A 344 -6.88 5.34 -6.83
CA MET A 344 -7.64 6.30 -7.63
C MET A 344 -7.15 7.71 -7.31
N ARG A 345 -6.49 8.34 -8.27
CA ARG A 345 -6.40 9.79 -8.29
C ARG A 345 -7.83 10.31 -8.48
N GLU A 346 -8.23 11.31 -7.69
CA GLU A 346 -9.52 11.99 -7.87
C GLU A 346 -9.77 12.24 -9.36
N GLY A 347 -10.78 11.60 -9.92
CA GLY A 347 -11.21 11.85 -11.29
C GLY A 347 -11.23 10.69 -12.29
N SER A 348 -10.91 9.45 -11.89
CA SER A 348 -11.12 8.29 -12.78
C SER A 348 -12.28 7.43 -12.26
N PRO A 349 -13.51 7.64 -12.71
CA PRO A 349 -14.70 7.01 -12.12
C PRO A 349 -15.00 5.59 -12.61
N ARG A 350 -14.24 5.02 -13.57
CA ARG A 350 -14.68 3.85 -14.33
C ARG A 350 -13.75 2.64 -14.35
N ILE A 351 -12.73 2.56 -13.49
CA ILE A 351 -11.87 1.38 -13.46
C ILE A 351 -12.31 0.46 -12.32
N VAL A 352 -13.49 -0.11 -12.44
CA VAL A 352 -13.96 -1.18 -11.55
C VAL A 352 -13.81 -2.50 -12.29
N PHE A 353 -12.68 -3.16 -12.08
CA PHE A 353 -12.44 -4.46 -12.68
C PHE A 353 -13.13 -5.54 -11.85
N ALA A 354 -14.16 -6.14 -12.42
CA ALA A 354 -14.98 -7.10 -11.70
C ALA A 354 -14.24 -8.39 -11.35
N THR A 355 -13.32 -8.87 -12.21
CA THR A 355 -12.62 -10.14 -12.02
C THR A 355 -11.11 -10.03 -12.24
N PRO A 356 -10.31 -11.00 -11.72
CA PRO A 356 -8.90 -11.11 -12.07
C PRO A 356 -8.62 -11.14 -13.57
N LEU A 357 -9.48 -11.84 -14.35
CA LEU A 357 -9.37 -11.92 -15.81
C LEU A 357 -9.52 -10.55 -16.46
N MET A 358 -10.51 -9.76 -16.04
CA MET A 358 -10.73 -8.41 -16.57
C MET A 358 -9.54 -7.50 -16.27
N ARG A 359 -8.95 -7.61 -15.07
CA ARG A 359 -7.73 -6.86 -14.73
C ARG A 359 -6.52 -7.23 -15.60
N ALA A 360 -6.36 -8.54 -15.91
CA ALA A 360 -5.32 -9.03 -16.81
C ALA A 360 -5.55 -8.56 -18.26
N ALA A 361 -6.80 -8.62 -18.73
CA ALA A 361 -7.22 -8.16 -20.05
C ALA A 361 -6.93 -6.67 -20.25
N PHE A 362 -7.28 -5.84 -19.29
CA PHE A 362 -7.01 -4.41 -19.32
C PHE A 362 -5.51 -4.07 -19.43
N ALA A 363 -4.66 -4.84 -18.76
CA ALA A 363 -3.22 -4.68 -18.89
C ALA A 363 -2.65 -5.19 -20.21
N GLY A 364 -3.41 -5.98 -20.96
CA GLY A 364 -2.94 -6.68 -22.15
C GLY A 364 -1.99 -7.85 -21.85
N ASP A 365 -2.08 -8.44 -20.65
CA ASP A 365 -1.21 -9.54 -20.20
C ASP A 365 -1.68 -10.87 -20.76
N ILE A 366 -1.25 -11.21 -21.98
CA ILE A 366 -1.69 -12.41 -22.69
C ILE A 366 -1.30 -13.71 -21.96
N GLU A 367 -0.13 -13.74 -21.29
CA GLU A 367 0.33 -14.91 -20.56
C GLU A 367 -0.58 -15.19 -19.36
N LEU A 368 -0.85 -14.16 -18.57
CA LEU A 368 -1.74 -14.26 -17.42
C LEU A 368 -3.19 -14.52 -17.84
N THR A 369 -3.65 -13.88 -18.92
CA THR A 369 -4.99 -14.11 -19.48
C THR A 369 -5.19 -15.59 -19.84
N LYS A 370 -4.23 -16.21 -20.55
CA LYS A 370 -4.26 -17.64 -20.88
C LYS A 370 -4.23 -18.52 -19.63
N LEU A 371 -3.42 -18.16 -18.64
CA LEU A 371 -3.35 -18.91 -17.38
C LEU A 371 -4.70 -18.90 -16.65
N LEU A 372 -5.33 -17.74 -16.51
CA LEU A 372 -6.64 -17.60 -15.86
C LEU A 372 -7.73 -18.38 -16.59
N LEU A 373 -7.78 -18.26 -17.93
CA LEU A 373 -8.73 -19.01 -18.77
C LEU A 373 -8.55 -20.53 -18.65
N SER A 374 -7.30 -21.01 -18.58
CA SER A 374 -7.02 -22.45 -18.41
C SER A 374 -7.49 -23.00 -17.06
N HIS A 375 -7.74 -22.11 -16.07
CA HIS A 375 -8.27 -22.46 -14.76
C HIS A 375 -9.74 -22.07 -14.58
N GLY A 376 -10.48 -21.84 -15.67
CA GLY A 376 -11.92 -21.65 -15.64
C GLY A 376 -12.39 -20.22 -15.45
N ALA A 377 -11.53 -19.21 -15.71
CA ALA A 377 -12.01 -17.84 -15.79
C ALA A 377 -13.01 -17.67 -16.93
N ASP A 378 -14.15 -17.04 -16.63
CA ASP A 378 -15.22 -16.80 -17.61
C ASP A 378 -15.04 -15.44 -18.30
N PRO A 379 -14.76 -15.41 -19.61
CA PRO A 379 -14.58 -14.17 -20.35
C PRO A 379 -15.90 -13.39 -20.60
N LYS A 380 -17.04 -13.94 -20.21
CA LYS A 380 -18.36 -13.29 -20.38
C LYS A 380 -18.85 -12.54 -19.15
N ILE A 381 -18.13 -12.61 -18.04
CA ILE A 381 -18.47 -11.82 -16.87
C ILE A 381 -18.24 -10.33 -17.18
N ILE A 382 -19.24 -9.52 -16.87
CA ILE A 382 -19.20 -8.06 -16.99
C ILE A 382 -18.98 -7.42 -15.61
N SER A 383 -18.44 -6.19 -15.59
CA SER A 383 -18.30 -5.40 -14.37
C SER A 383 -19.65 -4.93 -13.83
N ASN A 384 -19.64 -4.31 -12.65
CA ASN A 384 -20.84 -3.70 -12.07
C ASN A 384 -21.41 -2.55 -12.91
N ASP A 385 -20.58 -1.92 -13.75
CA ASP A 385 -20.96 -0.84 -14.67
C ASP A 385 -21.21 -1.36 -16.09
N GLY A 386 -21.37 -2.68 -16.26
CA GLY A 386 -21.60 -3.33 -17.55
C GLY A 386 -20.36 -3.46 -18.44
N GLU A 387 -19.15 -3.03 -17.98
CA GLU A 387 -17.93 -3.11 -18.79
C GLU A 387 -17.60 -4.55 -19.18
N THR A 388 -17.30 -4.76 -20.47
CA THR A 388 -17.00 -6.08 -21.03
C THR A 388 -15.51 -6.38 -21.07
N MET A 389 -15.17 -7.67 -21.20
CA MET A 389 -13.77 -8.11 -21.36
C MET A 389 -13.09 -7.50 -22.59
N LEU A 390 -13.86 -7.27 -23.68
CA LEU A 390 -13.32 -6.65 -24.89
C LEU A 390 -13.04 -5.16 -24.70
N GLU A 391 -13.91 -4.44 -24.00
CA GLU A 391 -13.68 -3.03 -23.67
C GLU A 391 -12.44 -2.88 -22.81
N ALA A 392 -12.32 -3.69 -21.75
CA ALA A 392 -11.15 -3.72 -20.89
C ALA A 392 -9.86 -4.01 -21.71
N ALA A 393 -9.88 -5.05 -22.56
CA ALA A 393 -8.74 -5.42 -23.41
C ALA A 393 -8.39 -4.35 -24.44
N CYS A 394 -9.39 -3.60 -24.95
CA CYS A 394 -9.19 -2.48 -25.86
C CYS A 394 -8.66 -1.22 -25.16
N GLY A 395 -8.55 -1.23 -23.83
CA GLY A 395 -7.92 -0.17 -23.05
C GLY A 395 -8.87 0.98 -22.72
N LEU A 396 -10.15 0.71 -22.52
CA LEU A 396 -11.07 1.70 -21.97
C LEU A 396 -10.49 2.25 -20.66
N ALA A 397 -10.44 3.58 -20.53
CA ALA A 397 -9.87 4.27 -19.38
C ALA A 397 -8.37 3.96 -19.07
N PHE A 398 -7.61 3.46 -20.04
CA PHE A 398 -6.16 3.31 -19.89
C PHE A 398 -5.48 4.68 -19.73
N ILE A 399 -4.71 4.84 -18.67
CA ILE A 399 -3.95 6.06 -18.40
C ILE A 399 -2.46 5.72 -18.48
N GLN A 400 -1.79 6.29 -19.47
CA GLN A 400 -0.35 6.12 -19.63
C GLN A 400 0.37 6.70 -18.39
N GLY A 401 1.31 5.94 -17.82
CA GLY A 401 2.03 6.31 -16.60
C GLY A 401 1.35 5.86 -15.29
N TYR A 402 0.17 5.22 -15.36
CA TYR A 402 -0.51 4.62 -14.20
C TYR A 402 -0.74 3.10 -14.34
N HIS A 403 -0.73 2.61 -15.57
CA HIS A 403 -0.95 1.20 -15.86
C HIS A 403 0.28 0.65 -16.58
N ARG A 404 0.72 -0.55 -16.22
CA ARG A 404 1.80 -1.23 -16.90
C ARG A 404 1.34 -1.53 -18.32
N GLY A 405 1.78 -0.70 -19.27
CA GLY A 405 1.48 -0.87 -20.68
C GLY A 405 2.20 -2.06 -21.26
N ARG A 406 1.47 -3.12 -21.60
CA ARG A 406 2.00 -4.16 -22.49
C ARG A 406 2.07 -3.62 -23.91
N PRO A 407 2.99 -4.14 -24.77
CA PRO A 407 3.05 -3.76 -26.17
C PRO A 407 1.69 -3.89 -26.86
N ALA A 408 1.36 -2.98 -27.77
CA ALA A 408 0.09 -3.00 -28.51
C ALA A 408 -0.17 -4.36 -29.20
N ALA A 409 0.90 -5.04 -29.63
CA ALA A 409 0.79 -6.37 -30.23
C ALA A 409 0.26 -7.44 -29.24
N GLU A 410 0.72 -7.42 -27.99
CA GLU A 410 0.24 -8.35 -26.95
C GLU A 410 -1.23 -8.08 -26.60
N ARG A 411 -1.59 -6.80 -26.50
CA ARG A 411 -2.97 -6.37 -26.26
C ARG A 411 -3.91 -6.85 -27.37
N LEU A 412 -3.48 -6.71 -28.63
CA LEU A 412 -4.25 -7.22 -29.77
C LEU A 412 -4.45 -8.74 -29.70
N GLU A 413 -3.45 -9.50 -29.23
CA GLU A 413 -3.59 -10.95 -29.05
C GLU A 413 -4.63 -11.30 -27.97
N VAL A 414 -4.73 -10.51 -26.89
CA VAL A 414 -5.79 -10.66 -25.88
C VAL A 414 -7.17 -10.42 -26.50
N VAL A 415 -7.33 -9.36 -27.29
CA VAL A 415 -8.60 -9.06 -28.00
C VAL A 415 -8.97 -10.19 -28.95
N LYS A 416 -8.01 -10.71 -29.74
CA LYS A 416 -8.25 -11.85 -30.64
C LYS A 416 -8.74 -13.07 -29.87
N LEU A 417 -8.08 -13.38 -28.76
CA LEU A 417 -8.45 -14.54 -27.94
C LEU A 417 -9.88 -14.42 -27.41
N PHE A 418 -10.34 -13.28 -26.95
CA PHE A 418 -11.71 -13.11 -26.48
C PHE A 418 -12.74 -13.19 -27.60
N VAL A 419 -12.44 -12.64 -28.77
CA VAL A 419 -13.32 -12.77 -29.93
C VAL A 419 -13.43 -14.24 -30.37
N GLU A 420 -12.33 -15.01 -30.34
CA GLU A 420 -12.32 -16.45 -30.65
C GLU A 420 -13.09 -17.26 -29.61
N LEU A 421 -13.11 -16.82 -28.35
CA LEU A 421 -13.93 -17.42 -27.29
C LEU A 421 -15.41 -17.00 -27.35
N GLY A 422 -15.80 -16.21 -28.35
CA GLY A 422 -17.19 -15.84 -28.61
C GLY A 422 -17.72 -14.71 -27.73
N VAL A 423 -16.82 -13.83 -27.23
CA VAL A 423 -17.25 -12.55 -26.64
C VAL A 423 -17.79 -11.66 -27.77
N ASP A 424 -18.96 -11.08 -27.56
CA ASP A 424 -19.63 -10.24 -28.57
C ASP A 424 -18.88 -8.93 -28.80
N VAL A 425 -18.44 -8.70 -30.03
CA VAL A 425 -17.71 -7.47 -30.40
C VAL A 425 -18.56 -6.20 -30.33
N ASN A 426 -19.88 -6.35 -30.29
CA ASN A 426 -20.86 -5.26 -30.26
C ASN A 426 -21.55 -5.10 -28.90
N GLN A 427 -21.20 -5.92 -27.93
CA GLN A 427 -21.69 -5.70 -26.55
C GLN A 427 -21.22 -4.34 -26.06
N ALA A 428 -22.14 -3.59 -25.46
CA ALA A 428 -21.85 -2.28 -24.88
C ALA A 428 -22.02 -2.33 -23.36
N ASP A 429 -21.32 -1.47 -22.67
CA ASP A 429 -21.49 -1.22 -21.23
C ASP A 429 -22.81 -0.44 -20.94
N ASP A 430 -23.05 -0.14 -19.67
CA ASP A 430 -24.22 0.63 -19.22
C ASP A 430 -24.27 2.06 -19.77
N TYR A 431 -23.19 2.53 -20.36
CA TYR A 431 -23.09 3.85 -21.00
C TYR A 431 -23.19 3.78 -22.53
N GLY A 432 -23.37 2.59 -23.09
CA GLY A 432 -23.42 2.38 -24.53
C GLY A 432 -22.04 2.31 -25.20
N ILE A 433 -20.96 2.26 -24.41
CA ILE A 433 -19.60 2.19 -24.94
C ILE A 433 -19.32 0.78 -25.43
N THR A 434 -18.64 0.67 -26.56
CA THR A 434 -18.26 -0.60 -27.18
C THR A 434 -16.73 -0.75 -27.23
N ALA A 435 -16.28 -1.97 -27.43
CA ALA A 435 -14.85 -2.26 -27.62
C ALA A 435 -14.23 -1.43 -28.77
N LEU A 436 -14.99 -1.15 -29.84
CA LEU A 436 -14.51 -0.31 -30.94
C LEU A 436 -14.30 1.15 -30.51
N MET A 437 -15.16 1.70 -29.63
CA MET A 437 -14.99 3.03 -29.06
C MET A 437 -13.75 3.11 -28.18
N ALA A 438 -13.51 2.07 -27.36
CA ALA A 438 -12.31 1.94 -26.54
C ALA A 438 -11.02 1.89 -27.40
N ALA A 439 -11.01 1.06 -28.44
CA ALA A 439 -9.89 0.96 -29.38
C ALA A 439 -9.64 2.27 -30.14
N ALA A 440 -10.70 2.98 -30.50
CA ALA A 440 -10.63 4.30 -31.16
C ALA A 440 -10.04 5.36 -30.22
N ASN A 441 -10.42 5.36 -28.95
CA ASN A 441 -9.86 6.23 -27.91
C ASN A 441 -8.36 6.00 -27.67
N MET A 442 -7.90 4.75 -27.87
CA MET A 442 -6.48 4.39 -27.79
C MET A 442 -5.71 4.67 -29.09
N GLY A 443 -6.40 4.89 -30.20
CA GLY A 443 -5.79 5.12 -31.52
C GLY A 443 -5.10 3.90 -32.13
N ASP A 444 -5.39 2.69 -31.65
CA ASP A 444 -4.77 1.46 -32.17
C ASP A 444 -5.43 1.02 -33.47
N THR A 445 -4.84 1.44 -34.59
CA THR A 445 -5.37 1.15 -35.95
C THR A 445 -5.45 -0.33 -36.27
N LYS A 446 -4.54 -1.17 -35.75
CA LYS A 446 -4.58 -2.62 -35.98
C LYS A 446 -5.72 -3.27 -35.23
N MET A 447 -5.97 -2.83 -34.00
CA MET A 447 -7.09 -3.29 -33.19
C MET A 447 -8.43 -2.83 -33.78
N ILE A 448 -8.53 -1.56 -34.20
CA ILE A 448 -9.71 -1.03 -34.90
C ILE A 448 -10.01 -1.85 -36.14
N GLN A 449 -8.99 -2.08 -37.01
CA GLN A 449 -9.19 -2.88 -38.24
C GLN A 449 -9.67 -4.31 -37.92
N TYR A 450 -9.04 -4.97 -36.93
CA TYR A 450 -9.43 -6.31 -36.51
C TYR A 450 -10.89 -6.37 -36.03
N LEU A 451 -11.30 -5.45 -35.16
CA LEU A 451 -12.68 -5.40 -34.66
C LEU A 451 -13.68 -5.14 -35.78
N VAL A 452 -13.35 -4.24 -36.70
CA VAL A 452 -14.18 -3.94 -37.88
C VAL A 452 -14.31 -5.14 -38.81
N ASP A 453 -13.22 -5.91 -39.00
CA ASP A 453 -13.22 -7.15 -39.79
C ASP A 453 -14.06 -8.27 -39.13
N LYS A 454 -14.16 -8.23 -37.78
CA LYS A 454 -15.00 -9.12 -36.98
C LYS A 454 -16.45 -8.64 -36.80
N GLY A 455 -16.84 -7.57 -37.46
CA GLY A 455 -18.22 -7.07 -37.50
C GLY A 455 -18.57 -6.03 -36.46
N ALA A 456 -17.57 -5.35 -35.88
CA ALA A 456 -17.83 -4.22 -34.98
C ALA A 456 -18.63 -3.13 -35.70
N ASN A 457 -19.64 -2.59 -35.02
CA ASN A 457 -20.56 -1.61 -35.55
C ASN A 457 -19.96 -0.20 -35.50
N LEU A 458 -19.52 0.32 -36.65
CA LEU A 458 -19.01 1.70 -36.77
C LEU A 458 -20.11 2.75 -36.62
N ALA A 459 -21.39 2.39 -36.71
CA ALA A 459 -22.53 3.29 -36.53
C ALA A 459 -23.17 3.17 -35.13
N ALA A 460 -22.50 2.49 -34.19
CA ALA A 460 -22.97 2.44 -32.82
C ALA A 460 -22.87 3.84 -32.16
N TYR A 461 -23.73 4.07 -31.20
CA TYR A 461 -23.71 5.30 -30.38
C TYR A 461 -23.59 4.93 -28.92
N ASP A 462 -22.83 5.73 -28.18
CA ASP A 462 -22.96 5.73 -26.73
C ASP A 462 -24.29 6.38 -26.30
N LEU A 463 -24.61 6.34 -25.01
CA LEU A 463 -25.88 6.87 -24.51
C LEU A 463 -25.86 8.39 -24.25
N GLY A 464 -24.76 9.11 -24.50
CA GLY A 464 -24.64 10.54 -24.27
C GLY A 464 -25.04 10.97 -22.86
N LYS A 465 -24.89 10.11 -21.85
CA LYS A 465 -25.30 10.38 -20.47
C LYS A 465 -24.49 11.50 -19.88
N LYS A 466 -25.19 12.49 -19.29
CA LYS A 466 -24.57 13.47 -18.39
C LYS A 466 -23.89 12.72 -17.27
N ASN A 467 -22.60 12.91 -17.17
CA ASN A 467 -21.84 12.45 -16.03
C ASN A 467 -22.10 13.41 -14.86
N ASP A 468 -22.50 12.90 -13.71
CA ASP A 468 -22.87 13.64 -12.49
C ASP A 468 -21.66 14.34 -11.84
N GLY A 469 -20.87 15.06 -12.64
CA GLY A 469 -19.77 15.90 -12.17
C GLY A 469 -18.35 15.40 -12.42
N ALA A 470 -18.13 14.29 -13.11
CA ALA A 470 -16.79 13.84 -13.49
C ALA A 470 -16.56 14.00 -15.00
N PHE A 471 -15.73 14.96 -15.35
CA PHE A 471 -15.00 15.10 -16.62
C PHE A 471 -15.76 14.96 -17.95
N GLY A 472 -16.24 16.11 -18.48
CA GLY A 472 -16.36 16.35 -19.91
C GLY A 472 -17.21 15.34 -20.69
N ALA A 473 -18.30 14.85 -20.11
CA ALA A 473 -19.25 14.03 -20.84
C ALA A 473 -19.90 14.85 -21.94
N SER A 474 -19.92 14.29 -23.15
CA SER A 474 -20.74 14.78 -24.23
C SER A 474 -22.22 14.74 -23.81
N VAL A 475 -22.98 15.74 -24.18
CA VAL A 475 -24.43 15.77 -23.97
C VAL A 475 -25.12 14.94 -25.06
N GLU A 476 -24.46 14.76 -26.20
CA GLU A 476 -24.96 14.02 -27.35
C GLU A 476 -24.30 12.64 -27.47
N PRO A 477 -25.03 11.63 -27.96
CA PRO A 477 -24.46 10.33 -28.27
C PRO A 477 -23.31 10.42 -29.29
N LEU A 478 -22.22 9.72 -29.03
CA LEU A 478 -21.00 9.72 -29.84
C LEU A 478 -20.83 8.41 -30.60
N MET A 479 -20.30 8.50 -31.81
CA MET A 479 -19.90 7.35 -32.64
C MET A 479 -18.45 6.95 -32.31
N PRO A 480 -18.01 5.70 -32.66
CA PRO A 480 -16.64 5.28 -32.44
C PRO A 480 -15.57 6.22 -33.01
N VAL A 481 -15.82 6.86 -34.14
CA VAL A 481 -14.87 7.81 -34.76
C VAL A 481 -14.68 9.08 -33.92
N ASP A 482 -15.66 9.48 -33.14
CA ASP A 482 -15.55 10.65 -32.27
C ASP A 482 -14.56 10.45 -31.13
N TYR A 483 -14.43 9.21 -30.66
CA TYR A 483 -13.42 8.82 -29.68
C TYR A 483 -11.99 8.95 -30.24
N ALA A 484 -11.78 8.59 -31.51
CA ALA A 484 -10.50 8.79 -32.19
C ALA A 484 -10.19 10.28 -32.44
N ILE A 485 -11.21 11.11 -32.65
CA ILE A 485 -11.09 12.57 -32.75
C ILE A 485 -10.83 13.20 -31.37
N GLY A 486 -10.99 12.46 -30.26
CA GLY A 486 -10.75 12.92 -28.90
C GLY A 486 -11.95 13.62 -28.26
N VAL A 487 -13.20 13.36 -28.69
CA VAL A 487 -14.40 13.94 -28.06
C VAL A 487 -14.80 13.16 -26.81
N GLY A 488 -14.78 11.84 -26.86
CA GLY A 488 -15.16 10.96 -25.76
C GLY A 488 -14.02 10.60 -24.81
N THR A 489 -13.02 11.47 -24.62
CA THR A 489 -11.83 11.08 -23.85
C THR A 489 -12.09 10.92 -22.37
N PHE A 490 -11.75 9.72 -21.86
CA PHE A 490 -11.76 9.38 -20.43
C PHE A 490 -10.48 9.74 -19.69
N VAL A 491 -9.64 10.62 -20.25
CA VAL A 491 -8.31 10.92 -19.68
C VAL A 491 -8.41 12.04 -18.64
N PRO A 492 -8.05 11.79 -17.38
CA PRO A 492 -8.24 12.77 -16.28
C PRO A 492 -7.38 14.03 -16.38
N ASN A 493 -6.35 14.05 -17.23
CA ASN A 493 -5.33 15.11 -17.24
C ASN A 493 -5.46 16.12 -18.37
N ASN A 494 -6.65 16.36 -18.90
CA ASN A 494 -6.87 17.42 -19.89
C ASN A 494 -6.14 17.29 -21.24
N ALA A 495 -5.42 16.20 -21.49
CA ALA A 495 -4.78 15.95 -22.76
C ALA A 495 -5.78 15.34 -23.74
N VAL A 496 -6.29 16.14 -24.64
CA VAL A 496 -7.03 15.63 -25.80
C VAL A 496 -6.03 15.04 -26.76
N ILE A 497 -6.06 13.73 -26.93
CA ILE A 497 -5.22 13.04 -27.90
C ILE A 497 -6.08 12.82 -29.15
N ILE A 498 -5.62 13.34 -30.28
CA ILE A 498 -6.23 13.12 -31.59
C ILE A 498 -5.41 12.04 -32.31
N HIS A 499 -6.07 10.95 -32.68
CA HIS A 499 -5.46 9.82 -33.35
C HIS A 499 -5.74 9.88 -34.86
N GLU A 500 -4.93 10.64 -35.60
CA GLU A 500 -5.16 10.92 -37.03
C GLU A 500 -5.28 9.68 -37.91
N ASP A 501 -4.39 8.71 -37.70
CA ASP A 501 -4.39 7.46 -38.48
C ASP A 501 -5.65 6.63 -38.20
N ALA A 502 -6.13 6.62 -36.94
CA ALA A 502 -7.36 5.96 -36.57
C ALA A 502 -8.58 6.65 -37.20
N VAL A 503 -8.62 7.98 -37.17
CA VAL A 503 -9.68 8.77 -37.84
C VAL A 503 -9.70 8.50 -39.34
N ALA A 504 -8.52 8.53 -40.00
CA ALA A 504 -8.41 8.27 -41.44
C ALA A 504 -8.88 6.86 -41.82
N LEU A 505 -8.49 5.85 -41.02
CA LEU A 505 -8.92 4.46 -41.19
C LEU A 505 -10.45 4.36 -41.09
N MET A 506 -11.02 4.87 -39.97
CA MET A 506 -12.45 4.76 -39.72
C MET A 506 -13.28 5.53 -40.75
N ALA A 507 -12.87 6.73 -41.12
CA ALA A 507 -13.53 7.54 -42.15
C ALA A 507 -13.53 6.82 -43.52
N ARG A 508 -12.45 6.16 -43.90
CA ARG A 508 -12.37 5.33 -45.12
C ARG A 508 -13.38 4.20 -45.08
N VAL A 509 -13.37 3.39 -43.99
CA VAL A 509 -14.27 2.23 -43.87
C VAL A 509 -15.73 2.66 -43.77
N MET A 510 -16.03 3.74 -43.08
CA MET A 510 -17.38 4.31 -43.05
C MET A 510 -17.87 4.70 -44.44
N LYS A 511 -17.03 5.37 -45.22
CA LYS A 511 -17.35 5.72 -46.64
C LYS A 511 -17.59 4.48 -47.48
N GLU A 512 -16.74 3.45 -47.40
CA GLU A 512 -16.87 2.19 -48.12
C GLU A 512 -18.18 1.44 -47.79
N ARG A 513 -18.64 1.57 -46.53
CA ARG A 513 -19.88 0.94 -46.03
C ARG A 513 -21.12 1.84 -46.11
N GLY A 514 -21.00 3.07 -46.63
CA GLY A 514 -22.11 4.02 -46.72
C GLY A 514 -22.60 4.55 -45.36
N ILE A 515 -21.74 4.54 -44.33
CA ILE A 515 -22.07 5.03 -42.99
C ILE A 515 -21.78 6.53 -42.95
N THR A 516 -22.79 7.33 -42.57
CA THR A 516 -22.67 8.78 -42.43
C THR A 516 -22.35 9.12 -40.99
N HIS A 517 -21.38 10.04 -40.78
CA HIS A 517 -21.11 10.62 -39.47
C HIS A 517 -22.24 11.61 -39.12
N THR A 518 -22.89 11.37 -38.00
CA THR A 518 -24.11 12.13 -37.60
C THR A 518 -23.98 12.85 -36.27
N THR A 519 -22.87 12.70 -35.57
CA THR A 519 -22.64 13.40 -34.31
C THR A 519 -22.47 14.89 -34.56
N SER A 520 -23.24 15.72 -33.85
CA SER A 520 -23.22 17.18 -33.99
C SER A 520 -22.23 17.85 -33.03
N GLU A 521 -21.76 17.16 -32.01
CA GLU A 521 -20.90 17.74 -31.00
C GLU A 521 -19.46 17.86 -31.45
N CYS A 522 -19.01 19.10 -31.54
CA CYS A 522 -17.64 19.47 -31.86
C CYS A 522 -17.07 20.35 -30.76
N THR A 523 -17.50 20.08 -29.54
CA THR A 523 -17.10 20.90 -28.39
C THR A 523 -15.90 20.27 -27.71
N LEU A 524 -14.79 21.02 -27.63
CA LEU A 524 -13.63 20.70 -26.87
C LEU A 524 -13.42 21.80 -25.84
N ARG A 525 -13.81 21.60 -24.59
CA ARG A 525 -13.58 22.53 -23.48
C ARG A 525 -13.89 24.01 -23.81
N GLY A 526 -15.06 24.27 -24.35
CA GLY A 526 -15.48 25.60 -24.72
C GLY A 526 -15.18 26.05 -26.14
N PHE A 527 -14.46 25.23 -26.93
CA PHE A 527 -14.32 25.43 -28.36
C PHE A 527 -15.38 24.64 -29.11
N THR A 528 -16.15 25.27 -29.95
CA THR A 528 -17.19 24.64 -30.76
C THR A 528 -16.78 24.60 -32.24
N CYS A 529 -17.37 23.72 -33.01
CA CYS A 529 -17.16 23.68 -34.46
C CYS A 529 -17.54 25.03 -35.13
N ALA A 530 -18.43 25.79 -34.53
CA ALA A 530 -18.77 27.12 -35.03
C ALA A 530 -17.56 28.07 -34.99
N GLN A 531 -16.71 27.98 -33.97
CA GLN A 531 -15.48 28.77 -33.89
C GLN A 531 -14.46 28.29 -34.95
N ALA A 532 -14.48 27.02 -35.30
CA ALA A 532 -13.64 26.45 -36.36
C ALA A 532 -14.27 26.60 -37.77
N ARG A 533 -15.43 27.22 -37.89
CA ARG A 533 -16.20 27.44 -39.14
C ARG A 533 -16.54 26.15 -39.89
N VAL A 534 -16.84 25.08 -39.17
CA VAL A 534 -17.23 23.77 -39.71
C VAL A 534 -18.59 23.42 -39.14
N ASP A 535 -19.55 23.04 -39.97
CA ASP A 535 -20.84 22.51 -39.54
C ASP A 535 -20.69 20.99 -39.20
N PRO A 536 -20.81 20.60 -37.94
CA PRO A 536 -20.60 19.23 -37.54
C PRO A 536 -21.62 18.24 -38.13
N LYS A 537 -22.82 18.71 -38.51
CA LYS A 537 -23.87 17.86 -39.06
C LYS A 537 -23.60 17.41 -40.50
N VAL A 538 -22.75 18.12 -41.22
CA VAL A 538 -22.46 17.84 -42.65
C VAL A 538 -20.98 17.61 -42.89
N ALA A 539 -20.13 17.87 -41.91
CA ALA A 539 -18.70 17.71 -42.03
C ALA A 539 -18.29 16.23 -41.91
N SER A 540 -17.34 15.83 -42.74
CA SER A 540 -16.70 14.53 -42.60
C SER A 540 -15.82 14.46 -41.33
N PRO A 541 -15.53 13.26 -40.80
CA PRO A 541 -14.59 13.10 -39.67
C PRO A 541 -13.24 13.79 -39.90
N ALA A 542 -12.74 13.83 -41.14
CA ALA A 542 -11.48 14.49 -41.49
C ALA A 542 -11.57 16.03 -41.39
N GLU A 543 -12.71 16.62 -41.74
CA GLU A 543 -12.93 18.07 -41.61
C GLU A 543 -13.11 18.47 -40.16
N ILE A 544 -13.80 17.69 -39.35
CA ILE A 544 -13.92 17.89 -37.89
C ILE A 544 -12.54 17.79 -37.24
N LEU A 545 -11.75 16.80 -37.59
CA LEU A 545 -10.38 16.63 -37.13
C LEU A 545 -9.51 17.87 -37.44
N ARG A 546 -9.58 18.37 -38.69
CA ARG A 546 -8.85 19.58 -39.11
C ARG A 546 -9.30 20.81 -38.30
N ALA A 547 -10.60 20.95 -38.10
CA ALA A 547 -11.16 22.06 -37.31
C ALA A 547 -10.69 22.04 -35.87
N ARG A 548 -10.62 20.85 -35.26
CA ARG A 548 -10.12 20.67 -33.88
C ARG A 548 -8.63 20.96 -33.74
N LYS A 549 -7.81 20.54 -34.70
CA LYS A 549 -6.38 20.89 -34.71
C LYS A 549 -6.15 22.40 -34.71
N LEU A 550 -6.94 23.13 -35.51
CA LEU A 550 -6.88 24.59 -35.53
C LEU A 550 -7.31 25.20 -34.18
N ALA A 551 -8.37 24.67 -33.57
CA ALA A 551 -8.83 25.13 -32.26
C ALA A 551 -7.81 24.89 -31.14
N ILE A 552 -7.14 23.74 -31.15
CA ILE A 552 -6.06 23.40 -30.19
C ILE A 552 -4.84 24.29 -30.41
N GLY A 553 -4.45 24.55 -31.67
CA GLY A 553 -3.34 25.45 -31.99
C GLY A 553 -3.56 26.86 -31.41
N HIS A 554 -4.76 27.42 -31.58
CA HIS A 554 -5.11 28.72 -31.01
C HIS A 554 -5.13 28.74 -29.46
N GLN A 555 -5.45 27.61 -28.82
CA GLN A 555 -5.35 27.51 -27.34
C GLN A 555 -3.92 27.56 -26.84
N ILE A 556 -3.00 26.91 -27.54
CA ILE A 556 -1.58 26.89 -27.19
C ILE A 556 -0.96 28.26 -27.40
N GLU A 557 -1.27 28.93 -28.52
CA GLU A 557 -0.83 30.31 -28.80
C GLU A 557 -1.36 31.30 -27.76
N GLY A 558 -2.61 31.15 -27.30
CA GLY A 558 -3.19 32.01 -26.25
C GLY A 558 -2.55 31.83 -24.88
N VAL A 559 -2.05 30.64 -24.56
CA VAL A 559 -1.35 30.33 -23.29
C VAL A 559 0.12 30.82 -23.33
N THR A 560 0.79 30.69 -24.46
CA THR A 560 2.18 31.16 -24.61
C THR A 560 2.29 32.68 -24.69
N GLY A 561 1.33 33.36 -25.31
CA GLY A 561 1.29 34.83 -25.37
C GLY A 561 1.05 35.53 -24.03
N GLY A 562 0.59 34.80 -22.99
CA GLY A 562 0.45 35.31 -21.62
C GLY A 562 1.68 35.17 -20.75
N LEU A 563 2.67 34.39 -21.15
CA LEU A 563 3.91 34.16 -20.42
C LEU A 563 5.07 35.09 -20.82
N GLU A 564 4.99 35.73 -21.99
CA GLU A 564 5.99 36.70 -22.43
C GLU A 564 5.69 38.16 -22.01
N ALA A 565 4.56 38.41 -21.33
CA ALA A 565 4.13 39.73 -20.92
C ALA A 565 4.20 40.03 -19.42
N LYS A 566 5.07 39.31 -18.69
CA LYS A 566 5.39 39.65 -17.27
C LYS A 566 6.86 39.48 -16.95
#